data_a25f00e9f7e5b36adbfc13a9a8cbd3e0
#
_entry.id   a25f00e9f7e5b36adbfc13a9a8cbd3e0
#
_cell.length_a   1.000
_cell.length_b   1.000
_cell.length_c   1.000
_cell.angle_alpha   90.00
_cell.angle_beta   90.00
_cell.angle_gamma   90.00
#
_symmetry.space_group_name_H-M   'P 1'
#
loop_
_entity.id
_entity.type
_entity.pdbx_description
1 polymer ?
#
loop_
_entity_poly.entity_id
_entity_poly.type
_entity_poly.pdbx_seq_one_letter_code
_entity_poly.pdbx_strand_id
1 'polypeptide(L)'
;MALFFTALVSVNCDAQRPLKFLKIPYLLTWENKPLSYSAGVNSITVEAGEKTDMFRDPNVTYNTDNAPKLFFKPDDNFVLTACIEHHFRNKWDGGAIVLKADNLNWIKFCFEKDYTGQHRVVSVVTNNISDDCNSVAINGDKVYYKIAKAGNVITLYYSTDNKKWFLVRHLQFNAKGPLKLGFMAQSPTGKSNKVTFSEVSYSNKKIKDPYAGE
;
A
#
# COMPACT_ATOMS: atom_id res chain seq x y z
N MET A 1 16.76 -1.21 -38.28
CA MET A 1 17.01 -1.62 -36.89
C MET A 1 17.06 -0.33 -36.06
N ALA A 2 15.95 0.09 -35.47
CA ALA A 2 15.84 1.34 -34.71
C ALA A 2 16.06 1.03 -33.23
N LEU A 3 17.16 1.56 -32.67
CA LEU A 3 17.44 1.51 -31.24
C LEU A 3 16.56 2.51 -30.51
N PHE A 4 15.62 2.03 -29.73
CA PHE A 4 14.92 2.85 -28.76
C PHE A 4 15.82 3.06 -27.52
N PHE A 5 16.37 4.25 -27.38
CA PHE A 5 16.99 4.71 -26.14
C PHE A 5 15.89 5.06 -25.13
N THR A 6 15.67 4.22 -24.15
CA THR A 6 14.90 4.58 -22.96
C THR A 6 15.79 5.47 -22.08
N ALA A 7 15.51 6.75 -22.07
CA ALA A 7 16.15 7.69 -21.17
C ALA A 7 15.69 7.41 -19.73
N LEU A 8 16.58 6.84 -18.91
CA LEU A 8 16.46 6.83 -17.46
C LEU A 8 16.69 8.25 -16.93
N VAL A 9 15.61 8.94 -16.61
CA VAL A 9 15.69 10.22 -15.90
C VAL A 9 15.86 9.92 -14.41
N SER A 10 17.09 10.00 -13.93
CA SER A 10 17.38 10.06 -12.50
C SER A 10 17.01 11.47 -11.99
N VAL A 11 15.87 11.60 -11.32
CA VAL A 11 15.47 12.87 -10.72
C VAL A 11 16.09 12.98 -9.33
N ASN A 12 17.11 13.83 -9.21
CA ASN A 12 17.59 14.31 -7.92
C ASN A 12 16.44 15.04 -7.19
N CYS A 13 16.29 14.72 -5.91
CA CYS A 13 15.20 15.09 -5.05
C CYS A 13 15.24 16.58 -4.68
N ASP A 14 14.59 17.44 -5.48
CA ASP A 14 14.20 18.78 -5.05
C ASP A 14 12.69 18.93 -5.16
N ALA A 15 12.08 19.54 -4.13
CA ALA A 15 10.67 19.87 -3.95
C ALA A 15 9.67 18.88 -4.58
N GLN A 16 8.89 18.23 -3.73
CA GLN A 16 7.87 17.21 -4.04
C GLN A 16 6.95 17.60 -5.18
N ARG A 17 7.35 17.37 -6.43
CA ARG A 17 6.42 17.49 -7.56
C ARG A 17 5.38 16.37 -7.43
N PRO A 18 4.07 16.71 -7.52
CA PRO A 18 3.03 15.70 -7.53
C PRO A 18 3.24 14.71 -8.66
N LEU A 19 3.06 13.42 -8.37
CA LEU A 19 3.13 12.35 -9.37
C LEU A 19 1.76 12.10 -9.97
N LYS A 20 1.70 11.68 -11.22
CA LYS A 20 0.48 11.31 -11.90
C LYS A 20 0.60 9.89 -12.43
N PHE A 21 -0.34 9.03 -12.04
CA PHE A 21 -0.52 7.70 -12.60
C PHE A 21 -1.61 7.73 -13.67
N LEU A 22 -1.45 6.95 -14.72
CA LEU A 22 -2.40 6.95 -15.83
C LEU A 22 -3.83 6.56 -15.40
N LYS A 23 -3.97 5.68 -14.41
CA LYS A 23 -5.27 5.14 -13.96
C LYS A 23 -5.73 5.65 -12.58
N ILE A 24 -5.02 6.60 -11.98
CA ILE A 24 -5.48 7.36 -10.83
C ILE A 24 -5.73 8.81 -11.31
N PRO A 25 -6.98 9.32 -11.27
CA PRO A 25 -7.30 10.64 -11.84
C PRO A 25 -6.78 11.81 -10.99
N TYR A 26 -6.12 11.53 -9.88
CA TYR A 26 -5.63 12.50 -8.91
C TYR A 26 -4.12 12.60 -8.91
N LEU A 27 -3.61 13.76 -8.48
CA LEU A 27 -2.18 13.94 -8.20
C LEU A 27 -1.83 13.26 -6.88
N LEU A 28 -0.67 12.59 -6.87
CA LEU A 28 -0.15 11.92 -5.69
C LEU A 28 0.96 12.75 -5.06
N THR A 29 1.00 12.78 -3.74
CA THR A 29 2.00 13.50 -2.95
C THR A 29 2.63 12.60 -1.91
N TRP A 30 3.90 12.83 -1.62
CA TRP A 30 4.61 12.07 -0.60
C TRP A 30 4.29 12.56 0.82
N GLU A 31 3.99 11.61 1.70
CA GLU A 31 4.13 11.73 3.15
C GLU A 31 5.31 10.85 3.55
N ASN A 32 6.34 11.42 4.13
CA ASN A 32 7.68 10.89 4.29
C ASN A 32 8.35 10.54 2.94
N LYS A 33 9.58 11.02 2.76
CA LYS A 33 10.31 10.81 1.51
C LYS A 33 10.91 9.41 1.44
N PRO A 34 10.85 8.71 0.28
CA PRO A 34 11.63 7.50 0.07
C PRO A 34 13.12 7.81 -0.09
N LEU A 35 13.98 6.79 0.04
CA LEU A 35 15.39 6.90 -0.35
C LEU A 35 15.51 7.17 -1.85
N SER A 36 14.73 6.45 -2.63
CA SER A 36 14.61 6.63 -4.07
C SER A 36 13.25 6.14 -4.56
N TYR A 37 12.84 6.61 -5.74
CA TYR A 37 11.71 6.05 -6.46
C TYR A 37 11.91 6.16 -7.97
N SER A 38 11.25 5.29 -8.72
CA SER A 38 11.14 5.40 -10.17
C SER A 38 9.67 5.20 -10.57
N ALA A 39 9.14 6.09 -11.41
CA ALA A 39 7.77 6.03 -11.86
C ALA A 39 7.70 5.67 -13.34
N GLY A 40 6.92 4.64 -13.68
CA GLY A 40 6.51 4.28 -15.03
C GLY A 40 5.12 4.79 -15.35
N VAL A 41 4.58 4.39 -16.51
CA VAL A 41 3.25 4.82 -16.96
C VAL A 41 2.14 4.33 -16.03
N ASN A 42 2.25 3.10 -15.52
CA ASN A 42 1.27 2.48 -14.61
C ASN A 42 1.96 1.65 -13.51
N SER A 43 3.12 2.10 -13.07
CA SER A 43 3.88 1.47 -12.00
C SER A 43 4.73 2.48 -11.28
N ILE A 44 5.06 2.19 -10.02
CA ILE A 44 6.06 2.90 -9.25
C ILE A 44 6.85 1.91 -8.42
N THR A 45 8.17 2.04 -8.44
CA THR A 45 9.07 1.36 -7.51
C THR A 45 9.52 2.35 -6.46
N VAL A 46 9.35 2.00 -5.20
CA VAL A 46 9.67 2.84 -4.03
C VAL A 46 10.71 2.13 -3.19
N GLU A 47 11.78 2.82 -2.81
CA GLU A 47 12.79 2.32 -1.88
C GLU A 47 12.61 2.96 -0.50
N ALA A 48 12.17 2.17 0.46
CA ALA A 48 12.12 2.55 1.87
C ALA A 48 13.51 2.36 2.52
N GLY A 49 13.90 3.26 3.41
CA GLY A 49 15.14 3.17 4.17
C GLY A 49 15.01 2.28 5.43
N GLU A 50 16.13 2.15 6.15
CA GLU A 50 16.18 1.42 7.41
C GLU A 50 15.24 2.00 8.47
N LYS A 51 14.74 1.12 9.36
CA LYS A 51 13.88 1.49 10.50
C LYS A 51 12.61 2.26 10.10
N THR A 52 12.11 2.01 8.89
CA THR A 52 10.86 2.61 8.41
C THR A 52 9.70 1.65 8.64
N ASP A 53 8.63 2.19 9.22
CA ASP A 53 7.40 1.43 9.52
C ASP A 53 6.20 2.38 9.66
N MET A 54 5.01 1.77 9.76
CA MET A 54 3.75 2.39 10.17
C MET A 54 3.03 1.42 11.09
N PHE A 55 3.20 1.60 12.42
CA PHE A 55 2.64 0.70 13.44
C PHE A 55 2.52 1.40 14.80
N ARG A 56 1.45 1.10 15.53
CA ARG A 56 1.20 1.54 16.91
C ARG A 56 1.05 0.32 17.79
N ASP A 57 2.14 -0.05 18.47
CA ASP A 57 2.26 -1.30 19.20
C ASP A 57 1.11 -1.50 20.22
N PRO A 58 0.43 -2.66 20.21
CA PRO A 58 -0.59 -2.99 21.20
C PRO A 58 -0.10 -2.96 22.67
N ASN A 59 1.19 -3.24 22.89
CA ASN A 59 1.80 -3.13 24.22
C ASN A 59 2.21 -1.70 24.58
N VAL A 60 1.97 -0.73 23.68
CA VAL A 60 2.29 0.69 23.87
C VAL A 60 3.79 0.95 24.11
N THR A 61 4.66 0.09 23.61
CA THR A 61 6.11 0.22 23.78
C THR A 61 6.76 1.09 22.70
N TYR A 62 6.18 1.16 21.52
CA TYR A 62 6.67 2.02 20.42
C TYR A 62 5.55 2.45 19.47
N ASN A 63 5.78 3.54 18.78
CA ASN A 63 4.93 4.03 17.70
C ASN A 63 5.80 4.52 16.56
N THR A 64 5.53 4.06 15.35
CA THR A 64 6.22 4.48 14.13
C THR A 64 5.22 4.91 13.05
N ASP A 65 5.56 5.98 12.32
CA ASP A 65 4.81 6.47 11.16
C ASP A 65 5.75 7.18 10.17
N ASN A 66 6.96 6.63 10.01
CA ASN A 66 8.04 7.22 9.23
C ASN A 66 8.26 6.55 7.85
N ALA A 67 7.55 5.47 7.55
CA ALA A 67 7.61 4.83 6.24
C ALA A 67 7.19 5.80 5.12
N PRO A 68 7.85 5.79 3.94
CA PRO A 68 7.44 6.59 2.79
C PRO A 68 6.07 6.15 2.28
N LYS A 69 5.17 7.13 2.13
CA LYS A 69 3.80 6.94 1.66
C LYS A 69 3.49 7.91 0.53
N LEU A 70 2.96 7.39 -0.56
CA LEU A 70 2.54 8.17 -1.72
C LEU A 70 1.01 8.20 -1.77
N PHE A 71 0.40 9.34 -1.45
CA PHE A 71 -1.03 9.49 -1.22
C PHE A 71 -1.74 10.38 -2.23
N PHE A 72 -3.02 10.10 -2.46
CA PHE A 72 -4.00 10.98 -3.07
C PHE A 72 -5.28 11.05 -2.21
N LYS A 73 -6.12 12.05 -2.45
CA LYS A 73 -7.45 12.14 -1.85
C LYS A 73 -8.43 11.29 -2.66
N PRO A 74 -8.98 10.19 -2.10
CA PRO A 74 -9.95 9.37 -2.82
C PRO A 74 -11.35 10.01 -2.84
N ASP A 75 -12.22 9.45 -3.70
CA ASP A 75 -13.67 9.71 -3.66
C ASP A 75 -14.32 9.10 -2.40
N ASP A 76 -15.57 9.48 -2.13
CA ASP A 76 -16.33 8.94 -1.00
C ASP A 76 -16.56 7.43 -1.08
N ASN A 77 -16.70 6.92 -2.30
CA ASN A 77 -16.73 5.49 -2.59
C ASN A 77 -15.66 5.19 -3.62
N PHE A 78 -14.96 4.09 -3.48
CA PHE A 78 -13.91 3.73 -4.42
C PHE A 78 -13.60 2.23 -4.41
N VAL A 79 -12.96 1.78 -5.48
CA VAL A 79 -12.22 0.54 -5.56
C VAL A 79 -10.84 0.85 -6.10
N LEU A 80 -9.79 0.48 -5.36
CA LEU A 80 -8.40 0.53 -5.80
C LEU A 80 -7.85 -0.89 -5.87
N THR A 81 -7.22 -1.23 -6.99
CA THR A 81 -6.44 -2.48 -7.13
C THR A 81 -4.99 -2.16 -7.50
N ALA A 82 -4.07 -2.98 -7.04
CA ALA A 82 -2.67 -2.93 -7.43
C ALA A 82 -2.00 -4.30 -7.26
N CYS A 83 -1.03 -4.60 -8.11
CA CYS A 83 -0.04 -5.63 -7.89
C CYS A 83 1.06 -5.07 -7.00
N ILE A 84 1.43 -5.78 -5.94
CA ILE A 84 2.53 -5.46 -5.03
C ILE A 84 3.59 -6.54 -5.18
N GLU A 85 4.83 -6.14 -5.45
CA GLU A 85 5.96 -7.03 -5.67
C GLU A 85 7.22 -6.52 -4.97
N HIS A 86 7.92 -7.39 -4.24
CA HIS A 86 9.22 -7.11 -3.62
C HIS A 86 9.96 -8.39 -3.21
N HIS A 87 11.27 -8.29 -2.89
CA HIS A 87 12.15 -9.45 -2.71
C HIS A 87 12.27 -9.99 -1.27
N PHE A 88 11.52 -9.49 -0.30
CA PHE A 88 11.44 -10.01 1.08
C PHE A 88 12.78 -10.34 1.75
N ARG A 89 13.71 -9.41 1.76
CA ARG A 89 15.06 -9.66 2.29
C ARG A 89 15.07 -9.84 3.81
N ASN A 90 14.38 -8.93 4.52
CA ASN A 90 14.40 -8.89 5.97
C ASN A 90 13.00 -9.08 6.53
N LYS A 91 12.91 -9.47 7.80
CA LYS A 91 11.65 -9.59 8.52
C LYS A 91 10.93 -8.24 8.54
N TRP A 92 9.61 -8.27 8.22
CA TRP A 92 8.71 -7.13 8.09
C TRP A 92 9.03 -6.16 6.93
N ASP A 93 10.02 -6.48 6.05
CA ASP A 93 10.06 -5.81 4.76
C ASP A 93 8.70 -5.97 4.09
N GLY A 94 8.08 -4.87 3.66
CA GLY A 94 6.71 -4.92 3.15
C GLY A 94 6.37 -3.79 2.18
N GLY A 95 5.35 -4.07 1.36
CA GLY A 95 4.64 -3.12 0.53
C GLY A 95 3.16 -3.12 0.85
N ALA A 96 2.52 -1.95 0.91
CA ALA A 96 1.15 -1.84 1.37
C ALA A 96 0.31 -0.84 0.55
N ILE A 97 -1.01 -1.09 0.51
CA ILE A 97 -2.01 -0.05 0.28
C ILE A 97 -2.42 0.50 1.65
N VAL A 98 -2.44 1.82 1.78
CA VAL A 98 -2.80 2.50 3.03
C VAL A 98 -3.99 3.41 2.82
N LEU A 99 -4.98 3.32 3.72
CA LEU A 99 -6.08 4.28 3.88
C LEU A 99 -5.88 5.00 5.22
N LYS A 100 -5.61 6.30 5.20
CA LYS A 100 -5.28 7.09 6.39
C LYS A 100 -6.23 8.28 6.53
N ALA A 101 -6.85 8.42 7.70
CA ALA A 101 -7.58 9.62 8.07
C ALA A 101 -6.67 10.61 8.83
N ASP A 102 -5.94 10.10 9.82
CA ASP A 102 -5.00 10.86 10.63
C ASP A 102 -3.91 9.92 11.21
N ASN A 103 -3.10 10.40 12.16
CA ASN A 103 -2.00 9.63 12.73
C ASN A 103 -2.45 8.54 13.73
N LEU A 104 -3.73 8.52 14.11
CA LEU A 104 -4.30 7.55 15.04
C LEU A 104 -5.29 6.60 14.36
N ASN A 105 -5.77 6.94 13.16
CA ASN A 105 -6.84 6.22 12.47
C ASN A 105 -6.44 5.91 11.03
N TRP A 106 -6.09 4.65 10.77
CA TRP A 106 -5.68 4.20 9.46
C TRP A 106 -5.80 2.67 9.28
N ILE A 107 -5.76 2.24 8.02
CA ILE A 107 -5.69 0.84 7.62
C ILE A 107 -4.44 0.66 6.77
N LYS A 108 -3.58 -0.29 7.13
CA LYS A 108 -2.44 -0.76 6.35
C LYS A 108 -2.73 -2.17 5.85
N PHE A 109 -2.83 -2.34 4.54
CA PHE A 109 -3.01 -3.64 3.90
C PHE A 109 -1.71 -4.04 3.24
N CYS A 110 -0.91 -4.87 3.93
CA CYS A 110 0.49 -5.11 3.68
C CYS A 110 0.77 -6.51 3.14
N PHE A 111 1.65 -6.60 2.17
CA PHE A 111 2.31 -7.83 1.76
C PHE A 111 3.72 -7.79 2.33
N GLU A 112 4.04 -8.65 3.28
CA GLU A 112 5.28 -8.56 4.03
C GLU A 112 5.90 -9.92 4.34
N LYS A 113 7.19 -9.91 4.67
CA LYS A 113 7.87 -11.05 5.27
C LYS A 113 7.56 -11.09 6.76
N ASP A 114 6.75 -12.06 7.17
CA ASP A 114 6.28 -12.18 8.54
C ASP A 114 7.36 -12.63 9.55
N TYR A 115 6.97 -12.78 10.81
CA TYR A 115 7.85 -13.20 11.89
C TYR A 115 8.37 -14.63 11.74
N THR A 116 7.71 -15.48 10.93
CA THR A 116 8.15 -16.85 10.59
C THR A 116 9.01 -16.90 9.32
N GLY A 117 9.14 -15.80 8.59
CA GLY A 117 9.86 -15.70 7.34
C GLY A 117 9.03 -15.97 6.10
N GLN A 118 7.71 -16.18 6.24
CA GLN A 118 6.79 -16.38 5.12
C GLN A 118 6.36 -15.04 4.50
N HIS A 119 6.06 -15.06 3.20
CA HIS A 119 5.45 -13.93 2.51
C HIS A 119 3.96 -13.93 2.79
N ARG A 120 3.48 -12.95 3.53
CA ARG A 120 2.14 -12.97 4.12
C ARG A 120 1.29 -11.77 3.73
N VAL A 121 0.02 -12.05 3.50
CA VAL A 121 -1.04 -11.03 3.44
C VAL A 121 -1.36 -10.63 4.87
N VAL A 122 -1.16 -9.35 5.19
CA VAL A 122 -1.37 -8.79 6.53
C VAL A 122 -2.29 -7.59 6.44
N SER A 123 -3.21 -7.46 7.39
CA SER A 123 -4.05 -6.27 7.51
C SER A 123 -3.94 -5.69 8.92
N VAL A 124 -3.60 -4.42 9.01
CA VAL A 124 -3.54 -3.68 10.26
C VAL A 124 -4.62 -2.61 10.25
N VAL A 125 -5.51 -2.65 11.22
CA VAL A 125 -6.51 -1.61 11.44
C VAL A 125 -6.14 -0.86 12.70
N THR A 126 -5.92 0.43 12.58
CA THR A 126 -5.51 1.26 13.71
C THR A 126 -6.62 2.23 14.07
N ASN A 127 -7.02 2.15 15.32
CA ASN A 127 -7.83 3.12 16.02
C ASN A 127 -7.12 3.45 17.34
N ASN A 128 -6.23 4.43 17.31
CA ASN A 128 -5.26 4.76 18.35
C ASN A 128 -4.19 3.67 18.56
N ILE A 129 -4.54 2.39 18.61
CA ILE A 129 -3.67 1.22 18.73
C ILE A 129 -3.92 0.32 17.51
N SER A 130 -2.87 -0.35 17.04
CA SER A 130 -2.94 -1.26 15.89
C SER A 130 -3.54 -2.61 16.28
N ASP A 131 -4.48 -3.07 15.49
CA ASP A 131 -5.03 -4.42 15.48
C ASP A 131 -4.44 -5.14 14.25
N ASP A 132 -3.42 -5.95 14.50
CA ASP A 132 -2.64 -6.66 13.48
C ASP A 132 -3.23 -8.04 13.21
N CYS A 133 -3.45 -8.36 11.95
CA CYS A 133 -4.03 -9.64 11.53
C CYS A 133 -3.21 -10.28 10.41
N ASN A 134 -2.52 -11.36 10.74
CA ASN A 134 -1.85 -12.22 9.77
C ASN A 134 -2.88 -13.12 9.07
N SER A 135 -2.97 -13.01 7.76
CA SER A 135 -3.85 -13.83 6.92
C SER A 135 -3.05 -14.94 6.22
N VAL A 136 -3.29 -15.17 4.94
CA VAL A 136 -2.73 -16.26 4.15
C VAL A 136 -1.25 -16.02 3.80
N ALA A 137 -0.47 -17.08 3.77
CA ALA A 137 0.87 -17.07 3.18
C ALA A 137 0.76 -17.22 1.64
N ILE A 138 1.58 -16.47 0.91
CA ILE A 138 1.66 -16.46 -0.54
C ILE A 138 2.97 -17.12 -0.97
N ASN A 139 2.88 -18.02 -1.92
CA ASN A 139 4.08 -18.60 -2.55
C ASN A 139 4.50 -17.70 -3.73
N GLY A 140 5.59 -16.94 -3.55
CA GLY A 140 6.11 -16.00 -4.54
C GLY A 140 6.28 -14.58 -3.99
N ASP A 141 6.72 -13.68 -4.86
CA ASP A 141 7.16 -12.33 -4.51
C ASP A 141 6.13 -11.25 -4.85
N LYS A 142 4.95 -11.64 -5.32
CA LYS A 142 3.89 -10.72 -5.71
C LYS A 142 2.49 -11.19 -5.31
N VAL A 143 1.63 -10.22 -5.06
CA VAL A 143 0.21 -10.41 -4.79
C VAL A 143 -0.59 -9.23 -5.36
N TYR A 144 -1.83 -9.47 -5.74
CA TYR A 144 -2.77 -8.40 -6.09
C TYR A 144 -3.63 -8.06 -4.88
N TYR A 145 -3.75 -6.79 -4.60
CA TYR A 145 -4.61 -6.25 -3.55
C TYR A 145 -5.75 -5.44 -4.13
N LYS A 146 -6.90 -5.55 -3.49
CA LYS A 146 -8.07 -4.71 -3.74
C LYS A 146 -8.55 -4.16 -2.40
N ILE A 147 -8.70 -2.85 -2.34
CA ILE A 147 -9.39 -2.15 -1.26
C ILE A 147 -10.63 -1.47 -1.83
N ALA A 148 -11.78 -1.73 -1.24
CA ALA A 148 -13.04 -1.12 -1.63
C ALA A 148 -13.64 -0.35 -0.45
N LYS A 149 -14.20 0.82 -0.73
CA LYS A 149 -14.95 1.65 0.22
C LYS A 149 -16.36 1.91 -0.29
N ALA A 150 -17.35 1.59 0.54
CA ALA A 150 -18.76 1.87 0.30
C ALA A 150 -19.37 2.50 1.57
N GLY A 151 -19.62 3.81 1.55
CA GLY A 151 -19.93 4.55 2.77
C GLY A 151 -18.79 4.43 3.79
N ASN A 152 -19.08 3.98 5.01
CA ASN A 152 -18.08 3.77 6.06
C ASN A 152 -17.51 2.34 6.09
N VAL A 153 -17.91 1.49 5.14
CA VAL A 153 -17.46 0.10 5.08
C VAL A 153 -16.25 -0.02 4.18
N ILE A 154 -15.19 -0.65 4.70
CA ILE A 154 -13.99 -1.00 3.95
C ILE A 154 -13.94 -2.52 3.80
N THR A 155 -13.60 -2.98 2.59
CA THR A 155 -13.38 -4.39 2.32
C THR A 155 -12.03 -4.58 1.65
N LEU A 156 -11.27 -5.54 2.17
CA LEU A 156 -9.92 -5.88 1.73
C LEU A 156 -9.93 -7.26 1.08
N TYR A 157 -9.30 -7.38 -0.09
CA TYR A 157 -9.18 -8.64 -0.81
C TYR A 157 -7.76 -8.84 -1.32
N TYR A 158 -7.35 -10.10 -1.42
CA TYR A 158 -6.16 -10.48 -2.16
C TYR A 158 -6.52 -11.38 -3.34
N SER A 159 -5.60 -11.46 -4.29
CA SER A 159 -5.62 -12.39 -5.41
C SER A 159 -4.19 -12.76 -5.82
N THR A 160 -3.99 -13.97 -6.32
CA THR A 160 -2.71 -14.41 -6.88
C THR A 160 -2.66 -14.30 -8.41
N ASP A 161 -3.81 -14.08 -9.06
CA ASP A 161 -3.96 -14.09 -10.52
C ASP A 161 -4.70 -12.87 -11.09
N ASN A 162 -5.08 -11.90 -10.23
CA ASN A 162 -5.88 -10.72 -10.57
C ASN A 162 -7.28 -11.03 -11.15
N LYS A 163 -7.76 -12.26 -10.98
CA LYS A 163 -9.06 -12.73 -11.47
C LYS A 163 -9.95 -13.18 -10.32
N LYS A 164 -9.49 -14.16 -9.54
CA LYS A 164 -10.21 -14.66 -8.38
C LYS A 164 -9.80 -13.89 -7.14
N TRP A 165 -10.76 -13.23 -6.50
CA TRP A 165 -10.55 -12.42 -5.30
C TRP A 165 -11.00 -13.16 -4.05
N PHE A 166 -10.21 -13.08 -2.99
CA PHE A 166 -10.48 -13.69 -1.69
C PHE A 166 -10.63 -12.58 -0.67
N LEU A 167 -11.72 -12.62 0.08
CA LEU A 167 -11.99 -11.68 1.17
C LEU A 167 -10.97 -11.89 2.30
N VAL A 168 -10.33 -10.80 2.73
CA VAL A 168 -9.40 -10.78 3.87
C VAL A 168 -10.08 -10.16 5.09
N ARG A 169 -10.72 -9.01 4.88
CA ARG A 169 -11.35 -8.26 5.98
C ARG A 169 -12.51 -7.42 5.47
N HIS A 170 -13.59 -7.38 6.25
CA HIS A 170 -14.77 -6.54 6.00
C HIS A 170 -15.10 -5.84 7.32
N LEU A 171 -14.98 -4.50 7.33
CA LEU A 171 -15.04 -3.74 8.57
C LEU A 171 -15.66 -2.36 8.38
N GLN A 172 -16.18 -1.78 9.45
CA GLN A 172 -16.58 -0.39 9.50
C GLN A 172 -15.39 0.48 9.91
N PHE A 173 -15.12 1.55 9.14
CA PHE A 173 -14.07 2.51 9.42
C PHE A 173 -14.69 3.90 9.61
N ASN A 174 -14.89 4.28 10.86
CA ASN A 174 -15.61 5.50 11.26
C ASN A 174 -14.68 6.69 11.55
N ALA A 175 -13.49 6.71 10.95
CA ALA A 175 -12.58 7.83 11.13
C ALA A 175 -13.17 9.13 10.57
N LYS A 176 -12.99 10.22 11.31
CA LYS A 176 -13.44 11.56 10.92
C LYS A 176 -12.34 12.29 10.13
N GLY A 177 -12.75 13.11 9.18
CA GLY A 177 -11.83 13.94 8.40
C GLY A 177 -11.54 13.44 6.99
N PRO A 178 -10.69 14.17 6.26
CA PRO A 178 -10.36 13.81 4.88
C PRO A 178 -9.48 12.57 4.82
N LEU A 179 -9.88 11.59 4.01
CA LEU A 179 -9.10 10.38 3.79
C LEU A 179 -7.97 10.61 2.79
N LYS A 180 -6.86 9.93 3.02
CA LYS A 180 -5.76 9.74 2.09
C LYS A 180 -5.67 8.26 1.73
N LEU A 181 -5.53 7.94 0.45
CA LEU A 181 -5.37 6.58 -0.07
C LEU A 181 -4.09 6.50 -0.88
N GLY A 182 -3.34 5.42 -0.75
CA GLY A 182 -2.12 5.29 -1.53
C GLY A 182 -1.24 4.10 -1.19
N PHE A 183 0.03 4.24 -1.49
CA PHE A 183 1.04 3.18 -1.48
C PHE A 183 2.12 3.47 -0.45
N MET A 184 2.62 2.44 0.19
CA MET A 184 3.66 2.52 1.21
C MET A 184 4.68 1.40 1.03
N ALA A 185 5.96 1.70 1.25
CA ALA A 185 7.03 0.71 1.41
C ALA A 185 7.64 0.83 2.80
N GLN A 186 8.06 -0.31 3.39
CA GLN A 186 8.70 -0.32 4.72
C GLN A 186 9.87 -1.29 4.77
N SER A 187 10.86 -0.98 5.64
CA SER A 187 11.99 -1.85 6.01
C SER A 187 12.31 -1.67 7.50
N PRO A 188 11.52 -2.28 8.40
CA PRO A 188 11.67 -2.09 9.85
C PRO A 188 12.99 -2.61 10.41
N THR A 189 13.50 -3.73 9.87
CA THR A 189 14.70 -4.41 10.38
C THR A 189 15.85 -4.47 9.39
N GLY A 190 15.57 -4.17 8.11
CA GLY A 190 16.57 -4.14 7.04
C GLY A 190 17.21 -2.78 6.84
N LYS A 191 18.21 -2.70 5.96
CA LYS A 191 18.82 -1.44 5.52
C LYS A 191 17.93 -0.69 4.52
N SER A 192 17.25 -1.42 3.66
CA SER A 192 16.26 -0.88 2.72
C SER A 192 15.40 -1.99 2.12
N ASN A 193 14.22 -1.61 1.62
CA ASN A 193 13.33 -2.48 0.87
C ASN A 193 12.82 -1.75 -0.37
N LYS A 194 12.90 -2.41 -1.54
CA LYS A 194 12.31 -1.93 -2.80
C LYS A 194 11.00 -2.64 -3.07
N VAL A 195 9.94 -1.88 -3.23
CA VAL A 195 8.60 -2.36 -3.55
C VAL A 195 8.13 -1.77 -4.86
N THR A 196 7.64 -2.62 -5.75
CA THR A 196 7.00 -2.20 -7.00
C THR A 196 5.49 -2.35 -6.88
N PHE A 197 4.78 -1.24 -7.11
CA PHE A 197 3.33 -1.21 -7.30
C PHE A 197 3.04 -1.08 -8.78
N SER A 198 2.29 -2.02 -9.34
CA SER A 198 1.99 -2.07 -10.78
C SER A 198 0.54 -2.48 -11.03
N GLU A 199 0.12 -2.48 -12.30
CA GLU A 199 -1.24 -2.84 -12.71
C GLU A 199 -2.33 -2.11 -11.90
N VAL A 200 -2.03 -0.87 -11.51
CA VAL A 200 -2.91 -0.04 -10.68
C VAL A 200 -4.20 0.27 -11.44
N SER A 201 -5.33 0.10 -10.78
CA SER A 201 -6.65 0.50 -11.27
C SER A 201 -7.44 1.18 -10.17
N TYR A 202 -8.07 2.31 -10.49
CA TYR A 202 -8.92 3.06 -9.57
C TYR A 202 -10.28 3.33 -10.19
N SER A 203 -11.33 3.21 -9.39
CA SER A 203 -12.71 3.51 -9.77
C SER A 203 -13.43 4.17 -8.60
N ASN A 204 -14.24 5.18 -8.86
CA ASN A 204 -15.12 5.85 -7.88
C ASN A 204 -16.49 5.14 -7.70
N LYS A 205 -16.59 3.89 -8.13
CA LYS A 205 -17.81 3.09 -8.01
C LYS A 205 -17.85 2.33 -6.70
N LYS A 206 -19.04 2.06 -6.20
CA LYS A 206 -19.26 1.10 -5.10
C LYS A 206 -19.11 -0.31 -5.63
N ILE A 207 -18.52 -1.19 -4.82
CA ILE A 207 -18.61 -2.63 -5.02
C ILE A 207 -20.07 -3.05 -4.78
N LYS A 208 -20.61 -3.95 -5.61
CA LYS A 208 -22.00 -4.40 -5.52
C LYS A 208 -22.17 -5.51 -4.50
N ASP A 209 -21.32 -6.52 -4.58
CA ASP A 209 -21.27 -7.64 -3.66
C ASP A 209 -19.89 -7.69 -2.97
N PRO A 210 -19.80 -7.25 -1.69
CA PRO A 210 -18.55 -7.26 -0.96
C PRO A 210 -18.02 -8.67 -0.65
N TYR A 211 -18.86 -9.71 -0.69
CA TYR A 211 -18.41 -11.08 -0.46
C TYR A 211 -17.93 -11.76 -1.74
N ALA A 212 -18.48 -11.42 -2.88
CA ALA A 212 -17.98 -11.85 -4.19
C ALA A 212 -16.77 -11.02 -4.67
N GLY A 213 -16.61 -9.82 -4.14
CA GLY A 213 -15.54 -8.89 -4.57
C GLY A 213 -15.86 -8.13 -5.85
N GLU A 214 -17.16 -7.98 -6.19
CA GLU A 214 -17.70 -7.41 -7.45
C GLU A 214 -18.56 -6.16 -7.23
#